data_881c9fa456c9d68e8253f063ed954e7f
#
_entry.id   881c9fa456c9d68e8253f063ed954e7f
#
_cell.length_a   1.000
_cell.length_b   1.000
_cell.length_c   1.000
_cell.angle_alpha   90.00
_cell.angle_beta   90.00
_cell.angle_gamma   90.00
#
_symmetry.space_group_name_H-M   'P 1'
#
loop_
_entity.id
_entity.type
_entity.pdbx_description
1 polymer ?
#
loop_
_entity_poly.entity_id
_entity_poly.type
_entity_poly.pdbx_seq_one_letter_code
_entity_poly.pdbx_strand_id
1 'polypeptide(L)'
;MNFRINPKIGGSMKKIHLSPLAGMPLIEYLKQKGFEICFTQALASVAEPVAHHPDLLLCKLGIDDKAPVFHGDVSRLGPAYPADIPYNACCTGRYFIHNLKYTAPELLAASKQAAQHRKKPLLRVSVPQGYTKCNIVCVNEESIITSDAGIEKACSSAGMSVLKIRPGQVLLPGYAYGFLGGTSGRIGDKIVFNGDLSAHPDFNVISAFIESRGLSCVYFKDYPLTDIGSIIVEPDSDGGSVTSDF
;
A
#
# COMPACT_ATOMS: atom_id res chain seq x y z
N MET A 1 -32.21 -30.91 21.86
CA MET A 1 -31.91 -30.16 20.60
C MET A 1 -30.41 -30.09 20.45
N ASN A 2 -29.85 -30.93 19.58
CA ASN A 2 -28.40 -30.97 19.37
C ASN A 2 -28.02 -29.92 18.29
N PHE A 3 -27.37 -28.85 18.70
CA PHE A 3 -26.73 -27.93 17.76
C PHE A 3 -25.48 -28.60 17.16
N ARG A 4 -25.57 -29.07 15.93
CA ARG A 4 -24.42 -29.47 15.14
C ARG A 4 -23.63 -28.19 14.77
N ILE A 5 -22.51 -28.00 15.41
CA ILE A 5 -21.48 -27.05 14.95
C ILE A 5 -20.88 -27.67 13.68
N ASN A 6 -21.18 -27.08 12.52
CA ASN A 6 -20.55 -27.45 11.27
C ASN A 6 -19.09 -26.90 11.30
N PRO A 7 -18.05 -27.74 11.26
CA PRO A 7 -16.69 -27.23 11.11
C PRO A 7 -16.58 -26.71 9.68
N LYS A 8 -16.47 -25.37 9.52
CA LYS A 8 -16.06 -24.78 8.25
C LYS A 8 -14.68 -25.33 7.92
N ILE A 9 -14.65 -26.11 6.85
CA ILE A 9 -13.48 -26.60 6.14
C ILE A 9 -12.49 -25.46 5.96
N GLY A 10 -11.20 -25.69 6.30
CA GLY A 10 -10.13 -24.73 6.29
C GLY A 10 -9.90 -24.07 4.93
N GLY A 11 -10.49 -22.90 4.72
CA GLY A 11 -10.02 -21.94 3.76
C GLY A 11 -8.90 -21.14 4.43
N SER A 12 -7.73 -21.05 3.81
CA SER A 12 -6.63 -20.19 4.24
C SER A 12 -7.16 -18.76 4.39
N MET A 13 -6.85 -18.09 5.51
CA MET A 13 -7.28 -16.72 5.74
C MET A 13 -6.29 -15.78 5.04
N LYS A 14 -6.80 -14.85 4.22
CA LYS A 14 -5.98 -13.80 3.61
C LYS A 14 -5.27 -13.01 4.70
N LYS A 15 -3.97 -12.74 4.48
CA LYS A 15 -3.15 -11.96 5.42
C LYS A 15 -3.19 -10.47 5.09
N ILE A 16 -3.12 -9.67 6.14
CA ILE A 16 -2.90 -8.22 6.01
C ILE A 16 -1.67 -7.83 6.84
N HIS A 17 -0.69 -7.25 6.16
CA HIS A 17 0.46 -6.64 6.83
C HIS A 17 0.11 -5.22 7.24
N LEU A 18 0.37 -4.92 8.51
CA LEU A 18 -0.04 -3.68 9.14
C LEU A 18 1.02 -3.23 10.17
N SER A 19 1.19 -1.94 10.33
CA SER A 19 1.93 -1.40 11.47
C SER A 19 1.18 -1.70 12.78
N PRO A 20 1.86 -2.03 13.89
CA PRO A 20 1.23 -2.13 15.20
C PRO A 20 0.66 -0.79 15.71
N LEU A 21 1.03 0.33 15.06
CA LEU A 21 0.49 1.67 15.34
C LEU A 21 -0.85 1.96 14.64
N ALA A 22 -1.42 0.99 13.94
CA ALA A 22 -2.74 1.11 13.32
C ALA A 22 -3.84 1.32 14.38
N GLY A 23 -4.84 2.12 14.03
CA GLY A 23 -5.97 2.39 14.93
C GLY A 23 -6.80 1.14 15.23
N MET A 24 -7.23 0.98 16.48
CA MET A 24 -8.05 -0.16 16.91
C MET A 24 -9.31 -0.37 16.05
N PRO A 25 -10.08 0.68 15.66
CA PRO A 25 -11.24 0.50 14.79
C PRO A 25 -10.91 -0.12 13.43
N LEU A 26 -9.76 0.22 12.85
CA LEU A 26 -9.27 -0.43 11.62
C LEU A 26 -8.95 -1.91 11.87
N ILE A 27 -8.23 -2.22 12.95
CA ILE A 27 -7.85 -3.58 13.31
C ILE A 27 -9.10 -4.46 13.50
N GLU A 28 -10.10 -3.96 14.23
CA GLU A 28 -11.36 -4.66 14.46
C GLU A 28 -12.15 -4.88 13.16
N TYR A 29 -12.23 -3.86 12.31
CA TYR A 29 -12.85 -3.95 10.99
C TYR A 29 -12.20 -5.07 10.16
N LEU A 30 -10.88 -5.13 10.09
CA LEU A 30 -10.15 -6.13 9.31
C LEU A 30 -10.37 -7.54 9.86
N LYS A 31 -10.36 -7.72 11.20
CA LYS A 31 -10.69 -8.99 11.85
C LYS A 31 -12.12 -9.46 11.56
N GLN A 32 -13.10 -8.54 11.61
CA GLN A 32 -14.49 -8.83 11.25
C GLN A 32 -14.66 -9.25 9.79
N LYS A 33 -13.77 -8.77 8.89
CA LYS A 33 -13.72 -9.20 7.49
C LYS A 33 -13.00 -10.53 7.27
N GLY A 34 -12.50 -11.17 8.33
CA GLY A 34 -11.86 -12.48 8.28
C GLY A 34 -10.41 -12.46 7.85
N PHE A 35 -9.70 -11.34 8.04
CA PHE A 35 -8.28 -11.25 7.77
C PHE A 35 -7.43 -11.67 8.98
N GLU A 36 -6.35 -12.39 8.70
CA GLU A 36 -5.24 -12.57 9.63
C GLU A 36 -4.34 -11.33 9.59
N ILE A 37 -4.08 -10.71 10.75
CA ILE A 37 -3.26 -9.50 10.82
C ILE A 37 -1.82 -9.88 11.18
N CYS A 38 -0.90 -9.54 10.28
CA CYS A 38 0.53 -9.69 10.45
C CYS A 38 1.14 -8.31 10.79
N PHE A 39 1.47 -8.08 12.05
CA PHE A 39 2.10 -6.83 12.45
C PHE A 39 3.58 -6.79 12.05
N THR A 40 3.98 -5.67 11.43
CA THR A 40 5.38 -5.41 11.09
C THR A 40 6.20 -5.20 12.37
N GLN A 41 7.28 -5.94 12.51
CA GLN A 41 8.26 -5.71 13.57
C GLN A 41 9.08 -4.46 13.29
N ALA A 42 9.60 -3.82 14.35
CA ALA A 42 10.44 -2.65 14.20
C ALA A 42 11.72 -2.95 13.40
N LEU A 43 11.92 -2.19 12.33
CA LEU A 43 13.10 -2.24 11.49
C LEU A 43 14.22 -1.39 12.14
N ALA A 44 15.16 -2.04 12.82
CA ALA A 44 16.22 -1.36 13.55
C ALA A 44 17.19 -0.54 12.65
N SER A 45 17.16 -0.80 11.33
CA SER A 45 18.04 -0.16 10.36
C SER A 45 17.49 1.14 9.77
N VAL A 46 16.25 1.56 10.12
CA VAL A 46 15.61 2.77 9.58
C VAL A 46 15.24 3.75 10.69
N ALA A 47 14.83 4.98 10.32
CA ALA A 47 14.40 5.98 11.28
C ALA A 47 13.17 5.50 12.09
N GLU A 48 13.16 5.77 13.40
CA GLU A 48 12.13 5.31 14.34
C GLU A 48 10.70 5.62 13.88
N PRO A 49 10.33 6.81 13.37
CA PRO A 49 8.97 7.11 12.97
C PRO A 49 8.40 6.21 11.88
N VAL A 50 9.25 5.59 11.06
CA VAL A 50 8.85 4.70 9.96
C VAL A 50 9.27 3.24 10.20
N ALA A 51 9.85 2.93 11.36
CA ALA A 51 10.39 1.61 11.65
C ALA A 51 9.35 0.47 11.57
N HIS A 52 8.08 0.78 11.74
CA HIS A 52 6.98 -0.19 11.65
C HIS A 52 6.21 -0.14 10.33
N HIS A 53 6.70 0.59 9.33
CA HIS A 53 6.02 0.71 8.04
C HIS A 53 6.21 -0.55 7.19
N PRO A 54 5.14 -1.33 6.87
CA PRO A 54 5.27 -2.54 6.09
C PRO A 54 5.77 -2.26 4.66
N ASP A 55 5.44 -1.12 4.06
CA ASP A 55 5.83 -0.77 2.69
C ASP A 55 7.31 -0.40 2.52
N LEU A 56 8.10 -0.37 3.60
CA LEU A 56 9.57 -0.32 3.50
C LEU A 56 10.18 -1.67 3.11
N LEU A 57 9.48 -2.79 3.33
CA LEU A 57 9.92 -4.13 2.98
C LEU A 57 9.01 -4.84 1.98
N LEU A 58 7.74 -4.47 1.95
CA LEU A 58 6.73 -5.19 1.19
C LEU A 58 6.23 -4.35 0.03
N CYS A 59 6.24 -4.93 -1.17
CA CYS A 59 5.66 -4.31 -2.35
C CYS A 59 4.63 -5.25 -2.98
N LYS A 60 3.34 -4.86 -2.95
CA LYS A 60 2.30 -5.60 -3.67
C LYS A 60 2.42 -5.32 -5.17
N LEU A 61 2.53 -6.38 -5.98
CA LEU A 61 2.79 -6.30 -7.42
C LEU A 61 1.51 -6.25 -8.27
N GLY A 62 0.54 -5.47 -7.84
CA GLY A 62 -0.74 -5.26 -8.48
C GLY A 62 -1.82 -4.86 -7.50
N ILE A 63 -3.04 -4.62 -8.04
CA ILE A 63 -4.20 -4.19 -7.23
C ILE A 63 -5.15 -5.34 -6.91
N ASP A 64 -5.02 -6.47 -7.59
CA ASP A 64 -5.91 -7.62 -7.40
C ASP A 64 -5.66 -8.28 -6.05
N ASP A 65 -6.68 -8.91 -5.50
CA ASP A 65 -6.57 -9.68 -4.26
C ASP A 65 -5.57 -10.84 -4.36
N LYS A 66 -5.33 -11.33 -5.60
CA LYS A 66 -4.37 -12.40 -5.91
C LYS A 66 -2.99 -11.90 -6.33
N ALA A 67 -2.79 -10.58 -6.42
CA ALA A 67 -1.49 -10.03 -6.78
C ALA A 67 -0.45 -10.39 -5.73
N PRO A 68 0.73 -10.94 -6.15
CA PRO A 68 1.75 -11.35 -5.21
C PRO A 68 2.34 -10.15 -4.45
N VAL A 69 2.81 -10.42 -3.25
CA VAL A 69 3.59 -9.47 -2.45
C VAL A 69 5.05 -9.86 -2.54
N PHE A 70 5.88 -8.93 -2.94
CA PHE A 70 7.33 -9.06 -2.87
C PHE A 70 7.80 -8.72 -1.46
N HIS A 71 8.64 -9.59 -0.89
CA HIS A 71 9.27 -9.40 0.42
C HIS A 71 10.74 -9.03 0.21
N GLY A 72 11.11 -7.83 0.63
CA GLY A 72 12.48 -7.32 0.53
C GLY A 72 13.40 -7.89 1.61
N ASP A 73 14.69 -7.68 1.43
CA ASP A 73 15.72 -8.04 2.38
C ASP A 73 16.02 -6.88 3.33
N VAL A 74 15.77 -7.08 4.63
CA VAL A 74 16.01 -6.07 5.67
C VAL A 74 17.47 -5.61 5.72
N SER A 75 18.41 -6.46 5.35
CA SER A 75 19.85 -6.14 5.35
C SER A 75 20.24 -5.07 4.32
N ARG A 76 19.36 -4.81 3.34
CA ARG A 76 19.56 -3.76 2.32
C ARG A 76 19.01 -2.40 2.73
N LEU A 77 18.30 -2.31 3.85
CA LEU A 77 17.79 -1.04 4.35
C LEU A 77 18.87 -0.30 5.14
N GLY A 78 18.99 0.99 4.91
CA GLY A 78 19.87 1.88 5.65
C GLY A 78 19.10 2.91 6.49
N PRO A 79 19.81 3.64 7.37
CA PRO A 79 19.20 4.47 8.40
C PRO A 79 18.57 5.78 7.89
N ALA A 80 18.83 6.15 6.65
CA ALA A 80 18.37 7.42 6.11
C ALA A 80 18.16 7.35 4.59
N TYR A 81 17.31 8.23 4.10
CA TYR A 81 17.05 8.43 2.67
C TYR A 81 18.38 8.66 1.90
N PRO A 82 18.59 8.02 0.76
CA PRO A 82 17.66 7.12 0.04
C PRO A 82 17.87 5.62 0.32
N ALA A 83 18.63 5.26 1.34
CA ALA A 83 18.94 3.85 1.62
C ALA A 83 17.77 3.08 2.28
N ASP A 84 16.74 3.77 2.74
CA ASP A 84 15.57 3.19 3.40
C ASP A 84 14.38 2.96 2.46
N ILE A 85 14.50 3.28 1.15
CA ILE A 85 13.37 3.23 0.22
C ILE A 85 13.45 2.17 -0.90
N PRO A 86 14.41 1.24 -0.96
CA PRO A 86 14.62 0.40 -2.15
C PRO A 86 13.39 -0.44 -2.55
N TYR A 87 12.47 -0.66 -1.63
CA TYR A 87 11.26 -1.45 -1.85
C TYR A 87 9.96 -0.64 -1.79
N ASN A 88 9.99 0.66 -1.42
CA ASN A 88 8.81 1.52 -1.27
C ASN A 88 8.21 1.95 -2.62
N ALA A 89 7.96 0.99 -3.51
CA ALA A 89 7.41 1.20 -4.83
C ALA A 89 5.88 1.00 -4.84
N CYS A 90 5.19 1.78 -5.68
CA CYS A 90 3.78 1.53 -5.98
C CYS A 90 3.66 0.76 -7.30
N CYS A 91 3.10 -0.45 -7.25
CA CYS A 91 2.84 -1.26 -8.43
C CYS A 91 1.33 -1.48 -8.59
N THR A 92 0.74 -0.92 -9.65
CA THR A 92 -0.68 -1.09 -9.93
C THR A 92 -0.98 -2.38 -10.73
N GLY A 93 0.09 -3.04 -11.22
CA GLY A 93 0.00 -4.14 -12.17
C GLY A 93 0.11 -3.68 -13.63
N ARG A 94 -0.31 -2.48 -13.95
CA ARG A 94 -0.09 -1.80 -15.25
C ARG A 94 1.12 -0.87 -15.19
N TYR A 95 1.35 -0.24 -14.05
CA TYR A 95 2.44 0.70 -13.82
C TYR A 95 3.26 0.29 -12.61
N PHE A 96 4.57 0.38 -12.74
CA PHE A 96 5.54 0.31 -11.66
C PHE A 96 6.13 1.70 -11.47
N ILE A 97 5.79 2.35 -10.35
CA ILE A 97 6.09 3.75 -10.06
C ILE A 97 7.06 3.80 -8.89
N HIS A 98 8.24 4.31 -9.12
CA HIS A 98 9.25 4.50 -8.07
C HIS A 98 10.38 5.43 -8.53
N ASN A 99 11.22 5.85 -7.60
CA ASN A 99 12.52 6.42 -7.94
C ASN A 99 13.44 5.30 -8.44
N LEU A 100 13.44 5.09 -9.77
CA LEU A 100 14.10 3.94 -10.39
C LEU A 100 15.63 3.89 -10.15
N LYS A 101 16.24 5.02 -9.74
CA LYS A 101 17.67 5.07 -9.38
C LYS A 101 17.96 4.27 -8.09
N TYR A 102 17.00 4.21 -7.17
CA TYR A 102 17.17 3.61 -5.85
C TYR A 102 16.34 2.34 -5.66
N THR A 103 15.62 1.91 -6.70
CA THR A 103 14.84 0.67 -6.65
C THR A 103 15.74 -0.56 -6.59
N ALA A 104 15.45 -1.48 -5.69
CA ALA A 104 16.14 -2.77 -5.63
C ALA A 104 15.99 -3.55 -6.95
N PRO A 105 17.10 -4.06 -7.54
CA PRO A 105 17.05 -4.79 -8.81
C PRO A 105 16.15 -6.03 -8.76
N GLU A 106 16.13 -6.73 -7.64
CA GLU A 106 15.27 -7.91 -7.40
C GLU A 106 13.77 -7.55 -7.40
N LEU A 107 13.39 -6.40 -6.83
CA LEU A 107 12.01 -5.92 -6.91
C LEU A 107 11.61 -5.59 -8.36
N LEU A 108 12.50 -4.98 -9.13
CA LEU A 108 12.27 -4.74 -10.56
C LEU A 108 12.12 -6.04 -11.35
N ALA A 109 12.91 -7.06 -11.04
CA ALA A 109 12.82 -8.37 -11.66
C ALA A 109 11.48 -9.04 -11.32
N ALA A 110 11.11 -9.07 -10.03
CA ALA A 110 9.85 -9.62 -9.55
C ALA A 110 8.63 -8.92 -10.17
N SER A 111 8.66 -7.58 -10.31
CA SER A 111 7.57 -6.83 -10.93
C SER A 111 7.37 -7.19 -12.41
N LYS A 112 8.45 -7.43 -13.14
CA LYS A 112 8.39 -7.92 -14.53
C LYS A 112 7.82 -9.33 -14.61
N GLN A 113 8.27 -10.23 -13.74
CA GLN A 113 7.79 -11.61 -13.67
C GLN A 113 6.29 -11.66 -13.36
N ALA A 114 5.81 -10.90 -12.37
CA ALA A 114 4.40 -10.81 -12.02
C ALA A 114 3.53 -10.27 -13.17
N ALA A 115 4.12 -9.52 -14.10
CA ALA A 115 3.42 -8.95 -15.25
C ALA A 115 3.47 -9.83 -16.52
N GLN A 116 4.24 -10.92 -16.56
CA GLN A 116 4.45 -11.72 -17.78
C GLN A 116 3.16 -12.27 -18.40
N HIS A 117 2.17 -12.58 -17.58
CA HIS A 117 0.88 -13.15 -18.05
C HIS A 117 -0.22 -12.10 -18.20
N ARG A 118 0.10 -10.81 -18.03
CA ARG A 118 -0.88 -9.74 -18.18
C ARG A 118 -1.07 -9.38 -19.65
N LYS A 119 -2.31 -9.05 -20.03
CA LYS A 119 -2.66 -8.62 -21.40
C LYS A 119 -1.95 -7.34 -21.83
N LYS A 120 -1.70 -6.43 -20.89
CA LYS A 120 -1.01 -5.15 -21.11
C LYS A 120 0.40 -5.19 -20.48
N PRO A 121 1.43 -4.67 -21.15
CA PRO A 121 2.78 -4.65 -20.61
C PRO A 121 2.88 -3.75 -19.36
N LEU A 122 3.77 -4.10 -18.45
CA LEU A 122 4.11 -3.26 -17.30
C LEU A 122 4.91 -2.04 -17.77
N LEU A 123 4.41 -0.85 -17.49
CA LEU A 123 5.10 0.41 -17.74
C LEU A 123 5.83 0.88 -16.49
N ARG A 124 7.09 1.27 -16.64
CA ARG A 124 7.90 1.83 -15.56
C ARG A 124 7.86 3.35 -15.60
N VAL A 125 7.49 3.96 -14.48
CA VAL A 125 7.43 5.42 -14.31
C VAL A 125 8.45 5.82 -13.26
N SER A 126 9.48 6.56 -13.68
CA SER A 126 10.47 7.11 -12.75
C SER A 126 9.98 8.42 -12.17
N VAL A 127 9.98 8.51 -10.85
CA VAL A 127 9.58 9.71 -10.10
C VAL A 127 10.72 10.18 -9.20
N PRO A 128 10.79 11.47 -8.83
CA PRO A 128 11.83 11.97 -7.92
C PRO A 128 11.59 11.50 -6.47
N GLN A 129 10.34 11.23 -6.08
CA GLN A 129 9.96 10.80 -4.73
C GLN A 129 10.34 9.34 -4.48
N GLY A 130 11.04 9.07 -3.37
CA GLY A 130 11.43 7.73 -2.98
C GLY A 130 10.38 6.99 -2.17
N TYR A 131 9.69 7.65 -1.23
CA TYR A 131 8.56 7.07 -0.50
C TYR A 131 7.31 7.04 -1.38
N THR A 132 7.41 6.29 -2.49
CA THR A 132 6.40 6.33 -3.54
C THR A 132 5.09 5.66 -3.12
N LYS A 133 5.17 4.50 -2.45
CA LYS A 133 3.96 3.80 -1.99
C LYS A 133 3.24 4.58 -0.89
N CYS A 134 3.98 5.14 0.07
CA CYS A 134 3.38 6.00 1.09
C CYS A 134 2.67 7.22 0.50
N ASN A 135 3.20 7.79 -0.60
CA ASN A 135 2.60 8.94 -1.27
C ASN A 135 1.36 8.61 -2.10
N ILE A 136 1.23 7.37 -2.59
CA ILE A 136 0.21 7.00 -3.58
C ILE A 136 -0.91 6.19 -2.95
N VAL A 137 -2.14 6.70 -3.03
CA VAL A 137 -3.34 5.85 -2.92
C VAL A 137 -3.58 5.19 -4.27
N CYS A 138 -3.41 3.87 -4.31
CA CYS A 138 -3.62 3.08 -5.52
C CYS A 138 -5.11 2.77 -5.67
N VAL A 139 -5.80 3.45 -6.61
CA VAL A 139 -7.25 3.31 -6.79
C VAL A 139 -7.56 2.14 -7.74
N ASN A 140 -6.98 2.16 -8.95
CA ASN A 140 -7.05 1.04 -9.88
C ASN A 140 -5.77 0.96 -10.73
N GLU A 141 -5.73 0.10 -11.76
CA GLU A 141 -4.52 -0.07 -12.60
C GLU A 141 -4.04 1.23 -13.25
N GLU A 142 -4.94 2.18 -13.52
CA GLU A 142 -4.67 3.39 -14.31
C GLU A 142 -4.98 4.69 -13.53
N SER A 143 -5.39 4.59 -12.24
CA SER A 143 -5.82 5.75 -11.45
C SER A 143 -5.18 5.75 -10.06
N ILE A 144 -4.62 6.89 -9.67
CA ILE A 144 -3.97 7.11 -8.37
C ILE A 144 -4.36 8.46 -7.77
N ILE A 145 -4.16 8.59 -6.46
CA ILE A 145 -4.26 9.87 -5.74
C ILE A 145 -2.91 10.14 -5.09
N THR A 146 -2.41 11.37 -5.19
CA THR A 146 -1.15 11.79 -4.57
C THR A 146 -1.17 13.28 -4.20
N SER A 147 -0.37 13.65 -3.20
CA SER A 147 -0.09 15.07 -2.90
C SER A 147 1.22 15.56 -3.53
N ASP A 148 2.03 14.67 -4.08
CA ASP A 148 3.35 14.99 -4.66
C ASP A 148 3.24 15.44 -6.11
N ALA A 149 3.80 16.64 -6.41
CA ALA A 149 3.75 17.22 -7.75
C ALA A 149 4.64 16.50 -8.76
N GLY A 150 5.73 15.87 -8.31
CA GLY A 150 6.64 15.10 -9.17
C GLY A 150 6.00 13.79 -9.61
N ILE A 151 5.31 13.11 -8.68
CA ILE A 151 4.52 11.90 -8.98
C ILE A 151 3.37 12.24 -9.92
N GLU A 152 2.60 13.29 -9.60
CA GLU A 152 1.47 13.74 -10.45
C GLU A 152 1.93 13.99 -11.89
N LYS A 153 2.97 14.79 -12.08
CA LYS A 153 3.51 15.12 -13.40
C LYS A 153 3.96 13.87 -14.17
N ALA A 154 4.77 13.01 -13.54
CA ALA A 154 5.33 11.84 -14.20
C ALA A 154 4.25 10.81 -14.56
N CYS A 155 3.32 10.53 -13.64
CA CYS A 155 2.25 9.56 -13.86
C CYS A 155 1.22 10.06 -14.89
N SER A 156 0.83 11.35 -14.87
CA SER A 156 -0.04 11.94 -15.89
C SER A 156 0.61 11.89 -17.26
N SER A 157 1.92 12.19 -17.38
CA SER A 157 2.67 12.06 -18.65
C SER A 157 2.75 10.62 -19.15
N ALA A 158 2.68 9.64 -18.26
CA ALA A 158 2.63 8.21 -18.61
C ALA A 158 1.22 7.72 -18.97
N GLY A 159 0.21 8.60 -18.97
CA GLY A 159 -1.18 8.28 -19.33
C GLY A 159 -2.06 7.82 -18.17
N MET A 160 -1.63 7.99 -16.92
CA MET A 160 -2.45 7.69 -15.75
C MET A 160 -3.45 8.81 -15.43
N SER A 161 -4.59 8.45 -14.90
CA SER A 161 -5.52 9.40 -14.26
C SER A 161 -5.05 9.69 -12.84
N VAL A 162 -4.61 10.91 -12.58
CA VAL A 162 -4.07 11.32 -11.30
C VAL A 162 -4.93 12.39 -10.66
N LEU A 163 -5.41 12.14 -9.43
CA LEU A 163 -5.98 13.17 -8.57
C LEU A 163 -4.88 13.73 -7.69
N LYS A 164 -4.54 15.01 -7.90
CA LYS A 164 -3.67 15.73 -6.98
C LYS A 164 -4.46 16.36 -5.85
N ILE A 165 -3.99 16.16 -4.62
CA ILE A 165 -4.62 16.68 -3.38
C ILE A 165 -3.65 17.56 -2.59
N ARG A 166 -4.17 18.28 -1.60
CA ARG A 166 -3.37 19.08 -0.67
C ARG A 166 -2.54 18.22 0.26
N PRO A 167 -1.26 18.52 0.51
CA PRO A 167 -0.42 17.85 1.50
C PRO A 167 -0.72 18.31 2.93
N GLY A 168 -0.13 17.67 3.93
CA GLY A 168 -0.08 18.15 5.31
C GLY A 168 -1.26 17.76 6.19
N GLN A 169 -2.13 16.85 5.72
CA GLN A 169 -3.37 16.47 6.44
C GLN A 169 -3.28 15.09 7.12
N VAL A 170 -2.11 14.49 7.12
CA VAL A 170 -1.87 13.15 7.66
C VAL A 170 -0.83 13.23 8.76
N LEU A 171 -1.09 12.60 9.90
CA LEU A 171 -0.12 12.52 11.00
C LEU A 171 0.96 11.49 10.70
N LEU A 172 2.19 11.85 11.01
CA LEU A 172 3.34 10.95 11.14
C LEU A 172 4.22 11.50 12.27
N PRO A 173 4.14 10.95 13.48
CA PRO A 173 4.95 11.42 14.61
C PRO A 173 6.44 11.44 14.25
N GLY A 174 7.12 12.52 14.58
CA GLY A 174 8.53 12.73 14.21
C GLY A 174 8.77 13.45 12.89
N TYR A 175 7.72 13.63 12.06
CA TYR A 175 7.76 14.41 10.83
C TYR A 175 6.69 15.50 10.82
N ALA A 176 6.83 16.49 9.93
CA ALA A 176 5.86 17.57 9.82
C ALA A 176 4.47 17.05 9.38
N TYR A 177 4.43 16.03 8.56
CA TYR A 177 3.24 15.29 8.14
C TYR A 177 3.62 13.97 7.47
N GLY A 178 2.68 13.05 7.42
CA GLY A 178 2.74 11.81 6.67
C GLY A 178 2.02 11.91 5.31
N PHE A 179 1.85 10.78 4.64
CA PHE A 179 1.30 10.71 3.30
C PHE A 179 -0.03 9.92 3.28
N LEU A 180 -0.96 10.33 2.42
CA LEU A 180 -2.27 9.68 2.35
C LEU A 180 -2.19 8.21 1.89
N GLY A 181 -1.25 7.88 0.98
CA GLY A 181 -1.02 6.50 0.56
C GLY A 181 -0.57 5.60 1.71
N GLY A 182 0.22 6.14 2.65
CA GLY A 182 0.66 5.43 3.86
C GLY A 182 -0.45 5.14 4.87
N THR A 183 -1.58 5.86 4.78
CA THR A 183 -2.78 5.55 5.59
C THR A 183 -3.63 4.45 4.97
N SER A 184 -3.37 4.03 3.72
CA SER A 184 -4.37 3.37 2.89
C SER A 184 -3.98 2.00 2.35
N GLY A 185 -5.00 1.20 2.02
CA GLY A 185 -4.89 0.00 1.23
C GLY A 185 -6.17 -0.34 0.47
N ARG A 186 -6.01 -1.01 -0.69
CA ARG A 186 -7.15 -1.51 -1.45
C ARG A 186 -7.50 -2.92 -1.00
N ILE A 187 -8.77 -3.15 -0.69
CA ILE A 187 -9.35 -4.44 -0.29
C ILE A 187 -10.60 -4.68 -1.13
N GLY A 188 -10.50 -5.52 -2.14
CA GLY A 188 -11.59 -5.77 -3.08
C GLY A 188 -12.05 -4.49 -3.79
N ASP A 189 -13.30 -4.11 -3.56
CA ASP A 189 -13.94 -2.90 -4.09
C ASP A 189 -13.84 -1.68 -3.15
N LYS A 190 -13.00 -1.75 -2.13
CA LYS A 190 -12.86 -0.69 -1.13
C LYS A 190 -11.44 -0.14 -1.06
N ILE A 191 -11.34 1.18 -0.85
CA ILE A 191 -10.12 1.82 -0.36
C ILE A 191 -10.33 2.09 1.13
N VAL A 192 -9.54 1.43 1.96
CA VAL A 192 -9.60 1.51 3.42
C VAL A 192 -8.52 2.47 3.90
N PHE A 193 -8.88 3.39 4.80
CA PHE A 193 -7.98 4.40 5.36
C PHE A 193 -7.84 4.23 6.87
N ASN A 194 -6.64 4.39 7.38
CA ASN A 194 -6.35 4.42 8.80
C ASN A 194 -6.61 5.82 9.37
N GLY A 195 -7.83 6.07 9.85
CA GLY A 195 -8.28 7.32 10.42
C GLY A 195 -9.39 8.02 9.64
N ASP A 196 -9.71 9.25 10.05
CA ASP A 196 -10.84 10.03 9.53
C ASP A 196 -10.52 10.74 8.21
N LEU A 197 -10.84 10.10 7.09
CA LEU A 197 -10.73 10.71 5.77
C LEU A 197 -11.68 11.93 5.62
N SER A 198 -12.82 11.95 6.32
CA SER A 198 -13.82 13.03 6.17
C SER A 198 -13.33 14.38 6.71
N ALA A 199 -12.30 14.38 7.56
CA ALA A 199 -11.63 15.58 8.03
C ALA A 199 -10.63 16.18 7.00
N HIS A 200 -10.29 15.44 5.94
CA HIS A 200 -9.40 15.96 4.90
C HIS A 200 -10.10 17.04 4.07
N PRO A 201 -9.47 18.23 3.85
CA PRO A 201 -10.12 19.33 3.13
C PRO A 201 -10.47 19.02 1.67
N ASP A 202 -9.89 17.96 1.09
CA ASP A 202 -10.22 17.46 -0.26
C ASP A 202 -11.10 16.20 -0.22
N PHE A 203 -11.76 15.90 0.92
CA PHE A 203 -12.57 14.69 1.10
C PHE A 203 -13.56 14.45 -0.05
N ASN A 204 -14.32 15.47 -0.41
CA ASN A 204 -15.37 15.34 -1.44
C ASN A 204 -14.78 14.94 -2.81
N VAL A 205 -13.65 15.53 -3.21
CA VAL A 205 -13.02 15.18 -4.51
C VAL A 205 -12.32 13.83 -4.45
N ILE A 206 -11.76 13.43 -3.30
CA ILE A 206 -11.18 12.11 -3.07
C ILE A 206 -12.27 11.04 -3.19
N SER A 207 -13.39 11.21 -2.46
CA SER A 207 -14.52 10.26 -2.47
C SER A 207 -15.11 10.12 -3.87
N ALA A 208 -15.42 11.23 -4.52
CA ALA A 208 -15.95 11.23 -5.89
C ALA A 208 -15.00 10.59 -6.90
N PHE A 209 -13.68 10.80 -6.75
CA PHE A 209 -12.68 10.17 -7.61
C PHE A 209 -12.65 8.65 -7.43
N ILE A 210 -12.73 8.15 -6.22
CA ILE A 210 -12.77 6.71 -5.89
C ILE A 210 -14.09 6.10 -6.39
N GLU A 211 -15.23 6.74 -6.10
CA GLU A 211 -16.56 6.29 -6.48
C GLU A 211 -16.76 6.23 -8.01
N SER A 212 -16.22 7.20 -8.75
CA SER A 212 -16.27 7.20 -10.21
C SER A 212 -15.51 6.03 -10.86
N ARG A 213 -14.74 5.25 -10.08
CA ARG A 213 -14.06 4.02 -10.50
C ARG A 213 -14.73 2.76 -9.96
N GLY A 214 -15.97 2.88 -9.47
CA GLY A 214 -16.76 1.77 -8.93
C GLY A 214 -16.28 1.24 -7.57
N LEU A 215 -15.54 2.06 -6.83
CA LEU A 215 -15.02 1.71 -5.51
C LEU A 215 -15.70 2.55 -4.42
N SER A 216 -15.54 2.16 -3.16
CA SER A 216 -16.02 2.93 -2.01
C SER A 216 -14.89 3.18 -0.99
N CYS A 217 -15.07 4.25 -0.18
CA CYS A 217 -14.16 4.56 0.91
C CYS A 217 -14.62 3.90 2.22
N VAL A 218 -13.66 3.37 2.98
CA VAL A 218 -13.86 2.98 4.39
C VAL A 218 -12.86 3.78 5.22
N TYR A 219 -13.34 4.49 6.24
CA TYR A 219 -12.53 5.29 7.14
C TYR A 219 -13.17 5.34 8.52
N PHE A 220 -12.44 5.80 9.54
CA PHE A 220 -12.83 5.75 10.94
C PHE A 220 -12.73 7.13 11.57
N LYS A 221 -13.87 7.67 12.03
CA LYS A 221 -13.97 9.03 12.56
C LYS A 221 -13.40 9.23 13.95
N ASP A 222 -13.04 8.15 14.62
CA ASP A 222 -12.62 8.16 16.01
C ASP A 222 -11.19 8.69 16.23
N TYR A 223 -10.40 8.79 15.15
CA TYR A 223 -9.00 9.23 15.21
C TYR A 223 -8.55 9.85 13.87
N PRO A 224 -7.54 10.74 13.89
CA PRO A 224 -7.07 11.41 12.68
C PRO A 224 -6.40 10.45 11.70
N LEU A 225 -6.36 10.84 10.41
CA LEU A 225 -5.54 10.13 9.41
C LEU A 225 -4.10 10.03 9.89
N THR A 226 -3.59 8.81 9.99
CA THR A 226 -2.23 8.53 10.46
C THR A 226 -1.52 7.61 9.49
N ASP A 227 -0.35 8.03 9.03
CA ASP A 227 0.53 7.25 8.17
C ASP A 227 1.11 6.07 8.95
N ILE A 228 0.87 4.87 8.48
CA ILE A 228 1.28 3.59 9.08
C ILE A 228 2.06 2.73 8.09
N GLY A 229 2.54 3.32 6.99
CA GLY A 229 3.25 2.60 5.93
C GLY A 229 2.38 1.68 5.11
N SER A 230 1.14 2.09 4.87
CA SER A 230 0.16 1.37 4.04
C SER A 230 -0.48 0.14 4.70
N ILE A 231 -1.61 -0.29 4.11
CA ILE A 231 -2.32 -1.53 4.43
C ILE A 231 -2.08 -2.49 3.27
N ILE A 232 -1.33 -3.57 3.48
CA ILE A 232 -0.90 -4.47 2.41
C ILE A 232 -1.58 -5.83 2.55
N VAL A 233 -2.47 -6.15 1.60
CA VAL A 233 -3.15 -7.45 1.53
C VAL A 233 -2.25 -8.44 0.80
N GLU A 234 -1.92 -9.55 1.45
CA GLU A 234 -1.21 -10.67 0.85
C GLU A 234 -2.20 -11.79 0.51
N PRO A 235 -2.14 -12.37 -0.71
CA PRO A 235 -2.96 -13.51 -1.08
C PRO A 235 -2.61 -14.75 -0.24
N ASP A 236 -3.55 -15.70 -0.18
CA ASP A 236 -3.29 -17.00 0.41
C ASP A 236 -2.11 -17.71 -0.29
N SER A 237 -1.38 -18.52 0.44
CA SER A 237 -0.14 -19.18 -0.01
C SER A 237 -0.29 -20.11 -1.23
N ASP A 238 -1.51 -20.40 -1.68
CA ASP A 238 -1.76 -21.11 -2.94
C ASP A 238 -1.45 -20.24 -4.19
N GLY A 239 -1.12 -18.96 -4.03
CA GLY A 239 -0.81 -17.98 -5.09
C GLY A 239 0.67 -17.62 -5.27
N GLY A 240 1.62 -18.34 -4.66
CA GLY A 240 3.06 -18.20 -4.88
C GLY A 240 3.65 -16.96 -4.18
N SER A 241 4.29 -17.13 -3.03
CA SER A 241 5.23 -16.14 -2.51
C SER A 241 6.46 -16.11 -3.42
N VAL A 242 6.81 -14.95 -3.96
CA VAL A 242 8.09 -14.75 -4.64
C VAL A 242 9.09 -14.34 -3.57
N THR A 243 9.77 -15.35 -2.99
CA THR A 243 10.91 -15.11 -2.10
C THR A 243 12.18 -14.91 -2.94
N SER A 244 13.06 -14.05 -2.48
CA SER A 244 14.40 -13.90 -3.04
C SER A 244 15.28 -15.08 -2.58
N ASP A 245 15.12 -16.26 -3.21
CA ASP A 245 16.13 -17.32 -3.12
C ASP A 245 17.21 -17.03 -4.17
N PHE A 246 18.22 -16.25 -3.78
CA PHE A 246 19.51 -16.13 -4.47
C PHE A 246 20.63 -16.01 -3.45
#